data_39776ccf9611be99384b263aaede333d
#
_entry.id   39776ccf9611be99384b263aaede333d
#
_cell.length_a   1.000
_cell.length_b   1.000
_cell.length_c   1.000
_cell.angle_alpha   90.00
_cell.angle_beta   90.00
_cell.angle_gamma   90.00
#
_symmetry.space_group_name_H-M   'P 1'
#
loop_
_entity.id
_entity.type
_entity.pdbx_description
1 polymer ?
#
loop_
_entity_poly.entity_id
_entity_poly.type
_entity_poly.pdbx_seq_one_letter_code
_entity_poly.pdbx_strand_id
1 'polypeptide(L)'
;TYFDVAGSRGEECRMALHLAGIAFEDRRVSNADWKALKPTMPFGALPVLEIPGKAPLAHSNAILVLIGRQHGLHPSDPFEAAQHESLMCAVEELRHTITPTLRITDPEQKRQAREALAANELRTWGAQVEAQLGDGPFVGGARLQVADLKLYMVVRWLTSGTLDHVPKTVLDHCPKLLRLFKAVGEHAGIGAWLAKAAK
;
A
#
# COMPACT_ATOMS: atom_id res chain seq x y z
N THR A 1 -8.85 -3.40 -12.13
CA THR A 1 -8.10 -4.61 -12.51
C THR A 1 -6.81 -4.71 -11.70
N TYR A 2 -6.54 -5.85 -11.06
CA TYR A 2 -5.30 -6.17 -10.33
C TYR A 2 -5.08 -7.70 -10.29
N PHE A 3 -3.87 -8.11 -9.87
CA PHE A 3 -3.57 -9.52 -9.64
C PHE A 3 -4.50 -10.16 -8.62
N ASP A 4 -4.74 -11.46 -8.77
CA ASP A 4 -5.51 -12.25 -7.81
C ASP A 4 -4.66 -12.57 -6.57
N VAL A 5 -4.42 -11.53 -5.79
CA VAL A 5 -3.71 -11.59 -4.50
C VAL A 5 -4.43 -10.73 -3.47
N ALA A 6 -4.46 -11.22 -2.23
CA ALA A 6 -4.94 -10.46 -1.10
C ALA A 6 -3.80 -9.58 -0.56
N GLY A 7 -3.84 -8.30 -0.88
CA GLY A 7 -2.86 -7.37 -0.38
C GLY A 7 -2.23 -6.46 -1.44
N SER A 8 -1.15 -5.76 -1.04
CA SER A 8 -0.38 -4.87 -1.90
C SER A 8 -1.20 -3.72 -2.53
N ARG A 9 -0.74 -3.20 -3.67
CA ARG A 9 -1.26 -1.99 -4.35
C ARG A 9 -2.73 -2.10 -4.76
N GLY A 10 -3.21 -3.29 -5.13
CA GLY A 10 -4.62 -3.48 -5.47
C GLY A 10 -5.53 -3.37 -4.26
N GLU A 11 -5.10 -3.88 -3.12
CA GLU A 11 -5.88 -3.85 -1.89
C GLU A 11 -6.06 -2.41 -1.36
N GLU A 12 -5.04 -1.57 -1.47
CA GLU A 12 -5.14 -0.14 -1.14
C GLU A 12 -6.27 0.53 -1.95
N CYS A 13 -6.32 0.26 -3.25
CA CYS A 13 -7.35 0.80 -4.13
C CYS A 13 -8.75 0.25 -3.79
N ARG A 14 -8.87 -1.04 -3.48
CA ARG A 14 -10.15 -1.65 -3.07
C ARG A 14 -10.67 -1.05 -1.77
N MET A 15 -9.79 -0.89 -0.78
CA MET A 15 -10.13 -0.22 0.49
C MET A 15 -10.60 1.21 0.26
N ALA A 16 -9.90 1.98 -0.58
CA ALA A 16 -10.29 3.35 -0.90
C ALA A 16 -11.65 3.44 -1.59
N LEU A 17 -11.92 2.57 -2.57
CA LEU A 17 -13.23 2.48 -3.25
C LEU A 17 -14.34 2.11 -2.26
N HIS A 18 -14.08 1.15 -1.37
CA HIS A 18 -15.03 0.74 -0.33
C HIS A 18 -15.34 1.89 0.64
N LEU A 19 -14.33 2.57 1.16
CA LEU A 19 -14.50 3.71 2.06
C LEU A 19 -15.22 4.88 1.41
N ALA A 20 -15.01 5.07 0.12
CA ALA A 20 -15.70 6.09 -0.69
C ALA A 20 -17.15 5.71 -1.03
N GLY A 21 -17.62 4.50 -0.67
CA GLY A 21 -18.95 4.00 -1.02
C GLY A 21 -19.15 3.72 -2.51
N ILE A 22 -18.05 3.58 -3.28
CA ILE A 22 -18.12 3.34 -4.72
C ILE A 22 -18.33 1.84 -4.97
N ALA A 23 -19.40 1.51 -5.69
CA ALA A 23 -19.57 0.16 -6.23
C ALA A 23 -18.59 -0.07 -7.37
N PHE A 24 -17.89 -1.19 -7.36
CA PHE A 24 -16.89 -1.54 -8.38
C PHE A 24 -16.85 -3.03 -8.68
N GLU A 25 -16.45 -3.36 -9.89
CA GLU A 25 -16.09 -4.71 -10.28
C GLU A 25 -14.62 -4.98 -9.92
N ASP A 26 -14.36 -6.01 -9.12
CA ASP A 26 -13.01 -6.44 -8.76
C ASP A 26 -12.47 -7.45 -9.78
N ARG A 27 -11.99 -6.96 -10.92
CA ARG A 27 -11.40 -7.79 -11.96
C ARG A 27 -10.03 -8.29 -11.52
N ARG A 28 -9.95 -9.59 -11.22
CA ARG A 28 -8.72 -10.27 -10.80
C ARG A 28 -8.06 -10.98 -11.95
N VAL A 29 -6.73 -10.85 -12.06
CA VAL A 29 -5.93 -11.38 -13.16
C VAL A 29 -4.94 -12.38 -12.60
N SER A 30 -4.91 -13.59 -13.18
CA SER A 30 -3.90 -14.58 -12.85
C SER A 30 -2.52 -14.19 -13.43
N ASN A 31 -1.44 -14.75 -12.86
CA ASN A 31 -0.10 -14.55 -13.42
C ASN A 31 0.01 -15.11 -14.86
N ALA A 32 -0.75 -16.16 -15.20
CA ALA A 32 -0.78 -16.73 -16.54
C ALA A 32 -1.40 -15.76 -17.55
N ASP A 33 -2.54 -15.16 -17.20
CA ASP A 33 -3.25 -14.22 -18.07
C ASP A 33 -2.53 -12.88 -18.21
N TRP A 34 -1.74 -12.51 -17.21
CA TRP A 34 -1.02 -11.25 -17.19
C TRP A 34 -0.10 -11.05 -18.39
N LYS A 35 0.55 -12.11 -18.85
CA LYS A 35 1.47 -12.04 -20.00
C LYS A 35 0.76 -11.53 -21.26
N ALA A 36 -0.47 -11.97 -21.50
CA ALA A 36 -1.28 -11.54 -22.64
C ALA A 36 -1.89 -10.15 -22.42
N LEU A 37 -2.29 -9.84 -21.18
CA LEU A 37 -2.94 -8.59 -20.84
C LEU A 37 -1.98 -7.40 -20.75
N LYS A 38 -0.73 -7.64 -20.32
CA LYS A 38 0.27 -6.60 -20.06
C LYS A 38 0.46 -5.57 -21.18
N PRO A 39 0.54 -5.93 -22.48
CA PRO A 39 0.70 -4.97 -23.56
C PRO A 39 -0.49 -4.03 -23.74
N THR A 40 -1.67 -4.38 -23.26
CA THR A 40 -2.90 -3.58 -23.38
C THR A 40 -3.10 -2.62 -22.20
N MET A 41 -2.32 -2.78 -21.13
CA MET A 41 -2.44 -1.96 -19.92
C MET A 41 -1.56 -0.72 -20.00
N PRO A 42 -2.02 0.44 -19.48
CA PRO A 42 -1.19 1.63 -19.38
C PRO A 42 0.12 1.32 -18.63
N PHE A 43 1.26 1.74 -19.21
CA PHE A 43 2.61 1.48 -18.68
C PHE A 43 2.95 0.00 -18.47
N GLY A 44 2.14 -0.94 -19.00
CA GLY A 44 2.30 -2.37 -18.76
C GLY A 44 2.30 -2.73 -17.27
N ALA A 45 1.46 -2.07 -16.46
CA ALA A 45 1.46 -2.17 -15.01
C ALA A 45 0.05 -2.28 -14.43
N LEU A 46 -0.06 -2.84 -13.22
CA LEU A 46 -1.26 -2.91 -12.40
C LEU A 46 -0.98 -2.26 -11.02
N PRO A 47 -2.00 -1.74 -10.33
CA PRO A 47 -3.43 -1.73 -10.66
C PRO A 47 -3.80 -0.76 -11.79
N VAL A 48 -4.96 -1.03 -12.41
CA VAL A 48 -5.63 -0.13 -13.36
C VAL A 48 -7.07 0.08 -12.90
N LEU A 49 -7.50 1.32 -12.86
CA LEU A 49 -8.88 1.74 -12.67
C LEU A 49 -9.48 2.12 -14.03
N GLU A 50 -10.59 1.48 -14.37
CA GLU A 50 -11.37 1.75 -15.57
C GLU A 50 -12.65 2.46 -15.17
N ILE A 51 -12.91 3.63 -15.77
CA ILE A 51 -14.11 4.44 -15.53
C ILE A 51 -14.80 4.61 -16.87
N PRO A 52 -16.11 4.35 -17.01
CA PRO A 52 -16.81 4.52 -18.27
C PRO A 52 -16.60 5.91 -18.88
N GLY A 53 -16.24 5.95 -20.14
CA GLY A 53 -15.98 7.19 -20.88
C GLY A 53 -14.66 7.90 -20.57
N LYS A 54 -13.75 7.27 -19.78
CA LYS A 54 -12.42 7.80 -19.48
C LYS A 54 -11.33 6.83 -19.95
N ALA A 55 -10.15 7.37 -20.21
CA ALA A 55 -8.97 6.54 -20.44
C ALA A 55 -8.63 5.77 -19.15
N PRO A 56 -8.14 4.51 -19.26
CA PRO A 56 -7.73 3.72 -18.09
C PRO A 56 -6.64 4.42 -17.28
N LEU A 57 -6.78 4.46 -15.96
CA LEU A 57 -5.83 5.08 -15.03
C LEU A 57 -5.00 4.01 -14.34
N ALA A 58 -3.70 4.03 -14.55
CA ALA A 58 -2.74 3.15 -13.86
C ALA A 58 -2.08 3.85 -12.67
N HIS A 59 -1.33 3.04 -11.90
CA HIS A 59 -0.59 3.40 -10.69
C HIS A 59 -1.47 3.67 -9.46
N SER A 60 -1.23 2.90 -8.40
CA SER A 60 -2.02 2.98 -7.16
C SER A 60 -2.04 4.37 -6.55
N ASN A 61 -0.92 5.12 -6.57
CA ASN A 61 -0.90 6.49 -6.05
C ASN A 61 -1.88 7.41 -6.80
N ALA A 62 -1.89 7.37 -8.14
CA ALA A 62 -2.79 8.17 -8.94
C ALA A 62 -4.26 7.79 -8.70
N ILE A 63 -4.56 6.50 -8.59
CA ILE A 63 -5.90 5.97 -8.29
C ILE A 63 -6.35 6.44 -6.90
N LEU A 64 -5.50 6.29 -5.89
CA LEU A 64 -5.78 6.69 -4.51
C LEU A 64 -6.02 8.19 -4.39
N VAL A 65 -5.18 9.01 -5.01
CA VAL A 65 -5.33 10.48 -5.02
C VAL A 65 -6.64 10.89 -5.71
N LEU A 66 -6.98 10.28 -6.86
CA LEU A 66 -8.25 10.56 -7.54
C LEU A 66 -9.44 10.27 -6.64
N ILE A 67 -9.50 9.06 -6.06
CA ILE A 67 -10.59 8.66 -5.16
C ILE A 67 -10.61 9.57 -3.93
N GLY A 68 -9.45 9.80 -3.32
CA GLY A 68 -9.32 10.60 -2.12
C GLY A 68 -9.81 12.03 -2.29
N ARG A 69 -9.44 12.70 -3.38
CA ARG A 69 -9.87 14.08 -3.68
C ARG A 69 -11.37 14.17 -3.94
N GLN A 70 -11.96 13.19 -4.60
CA GLN A 70 -13.39 13.20 -4.92
C GLN A 70 -14.29 12.86 -3.73
N HIS A 71 -13.77 12.13 -2.73
CA HIS A 71 -14.58 11.57 -1.63
C HIS A 71 -14.10 11.98 -0.23
N GLY A 72 -13.30 13.05 -0.11
CA GLY A 72 -12.87 13.59 1.18
C GLY A 72 -11.90 12.69 1.96
N LEU A 73 -11.19 11.79 1.24
CA LEU A 73 -10.15 10.91 1.80
C LEU A 73 -8.73 11.39 1.46
N HIS A 74 -8.59 12.65 1.12
CA HIS A 74 -7.31 13.32 0.81
C HIS A 74 -7.37 14.77 1.30
N PRO A 75 -6.27 15.37 1.78
CA PRO A 75 -6.29 16.75 2.23
C PRO A 75 -6.72 17.72 1.14
N SER A 76 -7.45 18.77 1.53
CA SER A 76 -7.82 19.85 0.63
C SER A 76 -6.76 20.94 0.52
N ASP A 77 -5.95 21.13 1.56
CA ASP A 77 -4.78 22.01 1.49
C ASP A 77 -3.72 21.43 0.57
N PRO A 78 -3.22 22.19 -0.41
CA PRO A 78 -2.27 21.67 -1.40
C PRO A 78 -0.94 21.21 -0.80
N PHE A 79 -0.45 21.86 0.26
CA PHE A 79 0.82 21.50 0.87
C PHE A 79 0.67 20.23 1.72
N GLU A 80 -0.38 20.14 2.54
CA GLU A 80 -0.73 18.93 3.28
C GLU A 80 -0.94 17.74 2.33
N ALA A 81 -1.65 17.96 1.22
CA ALA A 81 -1.83 16.95 0.16
C ALA A 81 -0.48 16.45 -0.38
N ALA A 82 0.46 17.36 -0.67
CA ALA A 82 1.79 17.01 -1.16
C ALA A 82 2.61 16.23 -0.10
N GLN A 83 2.47 16.54 1.18
CA GLN A 83 3.09 15.77 2.26
C GLN A 83 2.56 14.33 2.31
N HIS A 84 1.24 14.14 2.18
CA HIS A 84 0.63 12.81 2.10
C HIS A 84 1.11 12.04 0.85
N GLU A 85 1.14 12.70 -0.30
CA GLU A 85 1.63 12.09 -1.54
C GLU A 85 3.12 11.72 -1.44
N SER A 86 3.94 12.52 -0.73
CA SER A 86 5.35 12.21 -0.45
C SER A 86 5.51 10.91 0.34
N LEU A 87 4.71 10.70 1.40
CA LEU A 87 4.68 9.44 2.15
C LEU A 87 4.27 8.26 1.24
N MET A 88 3.30 8.47 0.36
CA MET A 88 2.89 7.44 -0.61
C MET A 88 4.02 7.09 -1.60
N CYS A 89 4.82 8.08 -2.01
CA CYS A 89 6.00 7.84 -2.85
C CYS A 89 7.08 7.07 -2.10
N ALA A 90 7.37 7.42 -0.83
CA ALA A 90 8.32 6.70 0.00
C ALA A 90 7.96 5.20 0.17
N VAL A 91 6.66 4.86 0.22
CA VAL A 91 6.22 3.46 0.20
C VAL A 91 6.56 2.77 -1.12
N GLU A 92 6.40 3.45 -2.27
CA GLU A 92 6.75 2.86 -3.57
C GLU A 92 8.26 2.67 -3.73
N GLU A 93 9.07 3.60 -3.25
CA GLU A 93 10.54 3.48 -3.22
C GLU A 93 10.95 2.26 -2.40
N LEU A 94 10.38 2.09 -1.20
CA LEU A 94 10.63 0.90 -0.39
C LEU A 94 10.26 -0.40 -1.12
N ARG A 95 9.10 -0.43 -1.78
CA ARG A 95 8.67 -1.59 -2.57
C ARG A 95 9.63 -1.92 -3.69
N HIS A 96 10.20 -0.90 -4.36
CA HIS A 96 11.22 -1.10 -5.38
C HIS A 96 12.52 -1.66 -4.78
N THR A 97 12.92 -1.22 -3.60
CA THR A 97 14.09 -1.74 -2.87
C THR A 97 13.90 -3.22 -2.48
N ILE A 98 12.69 -3.62 -2.05
CA ILE A 98 12.40 -5.01 -1.67
C ILE A 98 12.28 -5.93 -2.89
N THR A 99 11.70 -5.45 -4.00
CA THR A 99 11.33 -6.27 -5.17
C THR A 99 12.47 -7.15 -5.73
N PRO A 100 13.73 -6.70 -5.85
CA PRO A 100 14.83 -7.55 -6.31
C PRO A 100 15.01 -8.81 -5.45
N THR A 101 14.81 -8.70 -4.14
CA THR A 101 14.96 -9.83 -3.20
C THR A 101 13.90 -10.91 -3.39
N LEU A 102 12.75 -10.57 -3.99
CA LEU A 102 11.68 -11.55 -4.32
C LEU A 102 12.05 -12.47 -5.47
N ARG A 103 13.04 -12.09 -6.27
CA ARG A 103 13.48 -12.83 -7.47
C ARG A 103 14.70 -13.71 -7.21
N ILE A 104 15.30 -13.61 -6.03
CA ILE A 104 16.45 -14.45 -5.67
C ILE A 104 15.93 -15.88 -5.46
N THR A 105 16.48 -16.83 -6.21
CA THR A 105 16.10 -18.24 -6.16
C THR A 105 17.01 -19.07 -5.25
N ASP A 106 18.28 -18.67 -5.09
CA ASP A 106 19.21 -19.31 -4.16
C ASP A 106 18.80 -19.02 -2.72
N PRO A 107 18.55 -20.03 -1.86
CA PRO A 107 18.02 -19.82 -0.52
C PRO A 107 18.97 -19.04 0.39
N GLU A 108 20.28 -19.29 0.29
CA GLU A 108 21.26 -18.63 1.15
C GLU A 108 21.49 -17.17 0.75
N GLN A 109 21.61 -16.88 -0.54
CA GLN A 109 21.68 -15.50 -1.03
C GLN A 109 20.41 -14.72 -0.68
N LYS A 110 19.24 -15.36 -0.78
CA LYS A 110 17.97 -14.75 -0.39
C LYS A 110 17.95 -14.42 1.11
N ARG A 111 18.38 -15.35 1.96
CA ARG A 111 18.47 -15.14 3.42
C ARG A 111 19.36 -13.94 3.72
N GLN A 112 20.58 -13.92 3.18
CA GLN A 112 21.55 -12.83 3.39
C GLN A 112 21.00 -11.48 2.91
N ALA A 113 20.41 -11.42 1.73
CA ALA A 113 19.81 -10.19 1.17
C ALA A 113 18.66 -9.67 2.04
N ARG A 114 17.81 -10.57 2.58
CA ARG A 114 16.66 -10.19 3.43
C ARG A 114 17.08 -9.75 4.83
N GLU A 115 18.06 -10.43 5.42
CA GLU A 115 18.64 -10.02 6.71
C GLU A 115 19.32 -8.66 6.59
N ALA A 116 20.12 -8.43 5.55
CA ALA A 116 20.73 -7.13 5.27
C ALA A 116 19.68 -6.03 5.05
N LEU A 117 18.65 -6.30 4.24
CA LEU A 117 17.54 -5.40 4.00
C LEU A 117 16.82 -5.02 5.32
N ALA A 118 16.58 -6.00 6.20
CA ALA A 118 15.93 -5.77 7.48
C ALA A 118 16.79 -4.91 8.42
N ALA A 119 18.10 -5.17 8.45
CA ALA A 119 19.03 -4.45 9.33
C ALA A 119 19.26 -2.99 8.90
N ASN A 120 19.17 -2.69 7.61
CA ASN A 120 19.53 -1.38 7.04
C ASN A 120 18.31 -0.64 6.48
N GLU A 121 17.87 -1.00 5.26
CA GLU A 121 16.91 -0.21 4.49
C GLU A 121 15.54 -0.13 5.16
N LEU A 122 14.99 -1.27 5.67
CA LEU A 122 13.67 -1.27 6.32
C LEU A 122 13.70 -0.45 7.61
N ARG A 123 14.80 -0.55 8.36
CA ARG A 123 14.97 0.19 9.60
C ARG A 123 15.09 1.70 9.34
N THR A 124 15.91 2.08 8.35
CA THR A 124 16.08 3.47 7.93
C THR A 124 14.77 4.07 7.43
N TRP A 125 14.08 3.36 6.52
CA TRP A 125 12.78 3.78 6.02
C TRP A 125 11.76 3.96 7.14
N GLY A 126 11.68 3.01 8.07
CA GLY A 126 10.78 3.09 9.22
C GLY A 126 11.03 4.36 10.03
N ALA A 127 12.29 4.66 10.36
CA ALA A 127 12.66 5.86 11.12
C ALA A 127 12.35 7.16 10.35
N GLN A 128 12.56 7.19 9.03
CA GLN A 128 12.25 8.34 8.18
C GLN A 128 10.74 8.61 8.12
N VAL A 129 9.92 7.58 7.95
CA VAL A 129 8.45 7.71 7.96
C VAL A 129 7.97 8.10 9.35
N GLU A 130 8.49 7.47 10.41
CA GLU A 130 8.17 7.80 11.81
C GLU A 130 8.36 9.30 12.12
N ALA A 131 9.43 9.89 11.59
CA ALA A 131 9.73 11.32 11.76
C ALA A 131 8.73 12.26 11.06
N GLN A 132 8.01 11.78 10.03
CA GLN A 132 6.98 12.55 9.31
C GLN A 132 5.59 12.45 9.96
N LEU A 133 5.39 11.51 10.88
CA LEU A 133 4.08 11.28 11.50
C LEU A 133 3.89 12.17 12.73
N GLY A 134 2.71 12.77 12.82
CA GLY A 134 2.24 13.50 14.00
C GLY A 134 1.80 12.58 15.14
N ASP A 135 1.17 13.16 16.17
CA ASP A 135 0.71 12.43 17.35
C ASP A 135 -0.71 11.87 17.21
N GLY A 136 -1.38 12.14 16.10
CA GLY A 136 -2.70 11.60 15.77
C GLY A 136 -2.70 10.11 15.41
N PRO A 137 -3.88 9.50 15.32
CA PRO A 137 -4.02 8.09 14.89
C PRO A 137 -3.74 7.89 13.40
N PHE A 138 -3.82 8.94 12.58
CA PHE A 138 -3.65 8.92 11.13
C PHE A 138 -2.67 10.00 10.68
N VAL A 139 -2.19 9.94 9.44
CA VAL A 139 -1.25 10.92 8.88
C VAL A 139 -1.80 12.35 9.02
N GLY A 140 -3.04 12.58 8.61
CA GLY A 140 -3.74 13.89 8.74
C GLY A 140 -4.38 14.14 10.11
N GLY A 141 -3.96 13.46 11.16
CA GLY A 141 -4.48 13.63 12.52
C GLY A 141 -5.68 12.74 12.84
N ALA A 142 -6.92 13.26 12.82
CA ALA A 142 -8.10 12.54 13.33
C ALA A 142 -8.86 11.73 12.24
N ARG A 143 -8.58 11.96 10.97
CA ARG A 143 -9.34 11.35 9.86
C ARG A 143 -8.46 10.42 9.04
N LEU A 144 -8.99 9.23 8.78
CA LEU A 144 -8.38 8.27 7.86
C LEU A 144 -8.41 8.81 6.43
N GLN A 145 -7.26 8.74 5.75
CA GLN A 145 -7.06 9.18 4.38
C GLN A 145 -6.31 8.13 3.55
N VAL A 146 -6.19 8.33 2.25
CA VAL A 146 -5.61 7.32 1.34
C VAL A 146 -4.13 7.02 1.63
N ALA A 147 -3.36 7.98 2.16
CA ALA A 147 -1.98 7.75 2.59
C ALA A 147 -1.89 6.72 3.73
N ASP A 148 -2.86 6.75 4.66
CA ASP A 148 -2.94 5.78 5.76
C ASP A 148 -3.13 4.35 5.25
N LEU A 149 -3.97 4.16 4.23
CA LEU A 149 -4.18 2.85 3.61
C LEU A 149 -2.89 2.29 3.01
N LYS A 150 -2.12 3.16 2.39
CA LYS A 150 -0.84 2.80 1.78
C LYS A 150 0.19 2.40 2.82
N LEU A 151 0.34 3.19 3.89
CA LEU A 151 1.20 2.86 5.02
C LEU A 151 0.73 1.59 5.73
N TYR A 152 -0.56 1.45 5.97
CA TYR A 152 -1.14 0.24 6.57
C TYR A 152 -0.76 -1.03 5.79
N MET A 153 -0.89 -1.00 4.47
CA MET A 153 -0.62 -2.18 3.65
C MET A 153 0.86 -2.56 3.62
N VAL A 154 1.77 -1.59 3.63
CA VAL A 154 3.21 -1.90 3.68
C VAL A 154 3.62 -2.40 5.05
N VAL A 155 3.14 -1.79 6.13
CA VAL A 155 3.40 -2.26 7.50
C VAL A 155 2.87 -3.68 7.68
N ARG A 156 1.62 -3.94 7.25
CA ARG A 156 1.04 -5.30 7.27
C ARG A 156 1.94 -6.30 6.56
N TRP A 157 2.45 -5.96 5.39
CA TRP A 157 3.34 -6.84 4.64
C TRP A 157 4.64 -7.13 5.40
N LEU A 158 5.31 -6.10 5.92
CA LEU A 158 6.59 -6.23 6.62
C LEU A 158 6.47 -7.02 7.95
N THR A 159 5.33 -6.89 8.65
CA THR A 159 5.13 -7.48 9.98
C THR A 159 4.35 -8.80 9.97
N SER A 160 3.78 -9.22 8.81
CA SER A 160 2.99 -10.45 8.70
C SER A 160 3.81 -11.74 8.81
N GLY A 161 5.10 -11.68 8.46
CA GLY A 161 5.97 -12.85 8.30
C GLY A 161 5.88 -13.50 6.91
N THR A 162 5.13 -12.92 5.97
CA THR A 162 5.11 -13.39 4.57
C THR A 162 6.40 -13.05 3.81
N LEU A 163 7.16 -12.08 4.30
CA LEU A 163 8.49 -11.75 3.80
C LEU A 163 9.51 -12.54 4.62
N ASP A 164 9.84 -13.75 4.15
CA ASP A 164 10.78 -14.66 4.79
C ASP A 164 12.12 -13.96 5.14
N HIS A 165 12.75 -14.36 6.25
CA HIS A 165 14.00 -13.79 6.77
C HIS A 165 13.94 -12.29 7.16
N VAL A 166 12.76 -11.68 7.20
CA VAL A 166 12.53 -10.35 7.77
C VAL A 166 11.80 -10.54 9.11
N PRO A 167 12.36 -10.05 10.23
CA PRO A 167 11.70 -10.17 11.53
C PRO A 167 10.36 -9.41 11.54
N LYS A 168 9.32 -9.99 12.13
CA LYS A 168 8.02 -9.30 12.32
C LYS A 168 8.15 -8.04 13.16
N THR A 169 9.20 -7.94 13.94
CA THR A 169 9.55 -6.83 14.84
C THR A 169 10.38 -5.75 14.15
N VAL A 170 10.56 -5.82 12.83
CA VAL A 170 11.44 -4.90 12.06
C VAL A 170 11.08 -3.41 12.23
N LEU A 171 9.83 -3.11 12.58
CA LEU A 171 9.32 -1.76 12.80
C LEU A 171 9.02 -1.42 14.27
N ASP A 172 9.43 -2.23 15.26
CA ASP A 172 9.14 -1.99 16.69
C ASP A 172 9.71 -0.66 17.23
N HIS A 173 10.69 -0.10 16.53
CA HIS A 173 11.26 1.20 16.84
C HIS A 173 10.46 2.39 16.28
N CYS A 174 9.28 2.14 15.66
CA CYS A 174 8.43 3.13 15.01
C CYS A 174 7.04 3.19 15.67
N PRO A 175 6.92 3.71 16.91
CA PRO A 175 5.67 3.66 17.68
C PRO A 175 4.51 4.43 17.03
N LYS A 176 4.76 5.56 16.34
CA LYS A 176 3.71 6.33 15.65
C LYS A 176 3.19 5.56 14.44
N LEU A 177 4.08 4.96 13.67
CA LEU A 177 3.73 4.14 12.51
C LEU A 177 2.93 2.89 12.93
N LEU A 178 3.32 2.24 14.03
CA LEU A 178 2.57 1.10 14.58
C LEU A 178 1.22 1.52 15.17
N ARG A 179 1.11 2.72 15.77
CA ARG A 179 -0.18 3.31 16.19
C ARG A 179 -1.10 3.53 14.99
N LEU A 180 -0.59 4.14 13.90
CA LEU A 180 -1.34 4.31 12.66
C LEU A 180 -1.82 2.96 12.11
N PHE A 181 -0.94 1.98 12.04
CA PHE A 181 -1.27 0.63 11.58
C PHE A 181 -2.43 0.03 12.38
N LYS A 182 -2.38 0.14 13.70
CA LYS A 182 -3.45 -0.32 14.60
C LYS A 182 -4.75 0.46 14.33
N ALA A 183 -4.68 1.79 14.29
CA ALA A 183 -5.85 2.65 14.10
C ALA A 183 -6.57 2.38 12.75
N VAL A 184 -5.81 2.16 11.67
CA VAL A 184 -6.39 1.78 10.37
C VAL A 184 -7.06 0.42 10.45
N GLY A 185 -6.41 -0.58 11.07
CA GLY A 185 -6.98 -1.92 11.22
C GLY A 185 -8.26 -1.96 12.07
N GLU A 186 -8.38 -1.08 13.06
CA GLU A 186 -9.54 -0.92 13.94
C GLU A 186 -10.64 0.00 13.37
N HIS A 187 -10.37 0.70 12.26
CA HIS A 187 -11.36 1.57 11.62
C HIS A 187 -12.55 0.75 11.10
N ALA A 188 -13.77 1.14 11.47
CA ALA A 188 -14.99 0.36 11.18
C ALA A 188 -15.16 0.00 9.69
N GLY A 189 -14.90 0.96 8.78
CA GLY A 189 -14.96 0.72 7.34
C GLY A 189 -13.91 -0.28 6.84
N ILE A 190 -12.70 -0.26 7.42
CA ILE A 190 -11.64 -1.22 7.08
C ILE A 190 -11.97 -2.60 7.64
N GLY A 191 -12.45 -2.69 8.89
CA GLY A 191 -12.91 -3.94 9.48
C GLY A 191 -14.03 -4.59 8.68
N ALA A 192 -15.01 -3.81 8.23
CA ALA A 192 -16.09 -4.29 7.36
C ALA A 192 -15.58 -4.82 6.02
N TRP A 193 -14.60 -4.14 5.40
CA TRP A 193 -13.96 -4.60 4.17
C TRP A 193 -13.21 -5.92 4.37
N LEU A 194 -12.37 -6.01 5.40
CA LEU A 194 -11.57 -7.21 5.69
C LEU A 194 -12.45 -8.43 6.00
N ALA A 195 -13.57 -8.25 6.73
CA ALA A 195 -14.53 -9.30 7.01
C ALA A 195 -15.24 -9.79 5.74
N LYS A 196 -15.46 -8.92 4.75
CA LYS A 196 -16.03 -9.29 3.43
C LYS A 196 -15.01 -10.04 2.57
N ALA A 197 -13.76 -9.63 2.60
CA ALA A 197 -12.69 -10.23 1.79
C ALA A 197 -12.22 -11.61 2.31
N ALA A 198 -12.58 -11.97 3.55
CA ALA A 198 -12.26 -13.27 4.17
C ALA A 198 -13.28 -14.39 3.84
N LYS A 199 -14.40 -14.04 3.19
CA LYS A 199 -15.46 -14.97 2.74
C LYS A 199 -15.25 -15.35 1.28
#